data_5f96fed3a8e33e1e1435931f9cae646c
#
_entry.id   5f96fed3a8e33e1e1435931f9cae646c
#
_cell.length_a   1.000
_cell.length_b   1.000
_cell.length_c   1.000
_cell.angle_alpha   90.00
_cell.angle_beta   90.00
_cell.angle_gamma   90.00
#
_symmetry.space_group_name_H-M   'P 1'
#
loop_
_entity.id
_entity.type
_entity.pdbx_description
1 polymer ?
#
loop_
_entity_poly.entity_id
_entity_poly.type
_entity_poly.pdbx_seq_one_letter_code
_entity_poly.pdbx_strand_id
1 'polypeptide(L)'
;MEGIIEKSSSDHKLVLDNYCKLIICHEEILSRIVKCFVDEAKHLTLNEIERLIKEKKSFQHLDKENFIPYSGKTNYDFLCTIDLSQRIYLNVEIQNDPNPGYSLITRGLTYISRIMTTQWKNEYYDYDYNHIKKVYSIWILPQSAKKNDGHINAYKIDEINVNGTTIERIETYDKGVLIMIYLNKEHDTNEKYIIYDNILTPLVTFLNNVLNYQEKRKILKKYGFKVIDKEIEKMCNLGEMIE
;
A
#
# COMPACT_ATOMS: atom_id res chain seq x y z
N MET A 1 -37.54 -7.67 -8.12
CA MET A 1 -36.35 -8.55 -8.16
C MET A 1 -35.03 -7.76 -8.30
N GLU A 2 -35.00 -6.62 -9.00
CA GLU A 2 -33.78 -5.81 -9.16
C GLU A 2 -33.17 -5.27 -7.86
N GLY A 3 -34.00 -4.84 -6.92
CA GLY A 3 -33.48 -4.26 -5.66
C GLY A 3 -32.81 -5.25 -4.67
N ILE A 4 -33.02 -6.57 -4.84
CA ILE A 4 -32.40 -7.61 -4.00
C ILE A 4 -31.01 -7.96 -4.55
N ILE A 5 -30.84 -7.92 -5.88
CA ILE A 5 -29.56 -8.23 -6.54
C ILE A 5 -28.56 -7.09 -6.31
N GLU A 6 -28.99 -5.82 -6.37
CA GLU A 6 -28.12 -4.67 -6.08
C GLU A 6 -27.62 -4.64 -4.62
N LYS A 7 -28.50 -5.01 -3.64
CA LYS A 7 -28.13 -5.06 -2.23
C LYS A 7 -27.07 -6.15 -1.94
N SER A 8 -27.19 -7.32 -2.53
CA SER A 8 -26.21 -8.41 -2.37
C SER A 8 -24.86 -8.06 -2.97
N SER A 9 -24.83 -7.40 -4.13
CA SER A 9 -23.60 -6.95 -4.79
C SER A 9 -22.86 -5.86 -3.99
N SER A 10 -23.58 -4.92 -3.37
CA SER A 10 -22.97 -3.89 -2.52
C SER A 10 -22.40 -4.46 -1.23
N ASP A 11 -23.07 -5.47 -0.63
CA ASP A 11 -22.62 -6.12 0.59
C ASP A 11 -21.36 -6.96 0.35
N HIS A 12 -21.26 -7.67 -0.77
CA HIS A 12 -20.06 -8.41 -1.18
C HIS A 12 -18.86 -7.48 -1.42
N LYS A 13 -19.07 -6.33 -2.08
CA LYS A 13 -18.02 -5.34 -2.32
C LYS A 13 -17.48 -4.76 -1.01
N LEU A 14 -18.38 -4.48 -0.05
CA LEU A 14 -18.01 -3.97 1.28
C LEU A 14 -17.22 -5.01 2.08
N VAL A 15 -17.62 -6.27 2.02
CA VAL A 15 -16.91 -7.39 2.66
C VAL A 15 -15.51 -7.50 2.09
N LEU A 16 -15.35 -7.55 0.78
CA LEU A 16 -14.05 -7.62 0.10
C LEU A 16 -13.14 -6.44 0.48
N ASP A 17 -13.67 -5.22 0.49
CA ASP A 17 -12.92 -4.03 0.86
C ASP A 17 -12.39 -4.10 2.30
N ASN A 18 -13.23 -4.53 3.25
CA ASN A 18 -12.83 -4.70 4.65
C ASN A 18 -11.72 -5.75 4.83
N TYR A 19 -11.77 -6.83 4.08
CA TYR A 19 -10.74 -7.86 4.14
C TYR A 19 -9.41 -7.40 3.53
N CYS A 20 -9.45 -6.72 2.41
CA CYS A 20 -8.27 -6.12 1.83
C CYS A 20 -7.56 -5.20 2.83
N LYS A 21 -8.33 -4.43 3.60
CA LYS A 21 -7.79 -3.57 4.68
C LYS A 21 -7.16 -4.38 5.81
N LEU A 22 -7.75 -5.51 6.20
CA LEU A 22 -7.17 -6.40 7.20
C LEU A 22 -5.84 -7.00 6.73
N ILE A 23 -5.73 -7.41 5.47
CA ILE A 23 -4.50 -7.93 4.88
C ILE A 23 -3.38 -6.90 4.97
N ILE A 24 -3.63 -5.64 4.60
CA ILE A 24 -2.62 -4.58 4.67
C ILE A 24 -2.19 -4.33 6.12
N CYS A 25 -3.12 -4.38 7.07
CA CYS A 25 -2.82 -4.15 8.48
C CYS A 25 -2.00 -5.28 9.12
N HIS A 26 -1.88 -6.44 8.45
CA HIS A 26 -1.11 -7.55 8.98
C HIS A 26 0.40 -7.25 8.97
N GLU A 27 1.05 -7.36 10.11
CA GLU A 27 2.43 -6.94 10.34
C GLU A 27 3.42 -7.57 9.36
N GLU A 28 3.28 -8.87 9.06
CA GLU A 28 4.14 -9.57 8.11
C GLU A 28 3.92 -9.12 6.66
N ILE A 29 2.72 -8.67 6.30
CA ILE A 29 2.44 -8.09 4.97
C ILE A 29 2.99 -6.68 4.91
N LEU A 30 2.71 -5.87 5.92
CA LEU A 30 3.17 -4.50 5.98
C LEU A 30 4.70 -4.39 5.98
N SER A 31 5.39 -5.26 6.75
CA SER A 31 6.86 -5.30 6.76
C SER A 31 7.46 -5.61 5.38
N ARG A 32 6.81 -6.47 4.61
CA ARG A 32 7.22 -6.80 3.24
C ARG A 32 7.01 -5.64 2.28
N ILE A 33 5.89 -4.93 2.39
CA ILE A 33 5.62 -3.71 1.62
C ILE A 33 6.68 -2.64 1.96
N VAL A 34 6.95 -2.41 3.24
CA VAL A 34 7.97 -1.47 3.70
C VAL A 34 9.35 -1.85 3.18
N LYS A 35 9.73 -3.14 3.29
CA LYS A 35 11.02 -3.64 2.78
C LYS A 35 11.21 -3.39 1.29
N CYS A 36 10.17 -3.57 0.49
CA CYS A 36 10.24 -3.42 -0.96
C CYS A 36 10.31 -1.97 -1.41
N PHE A 37 9.58 -1.08 -0.77
CA PHE A 37 9.26 0.22 -1.35
C PHE A 37 9.73 1.43 -0.55
N VAL A 38 10.11 1.25 0.71
CA VAL A 38 10.58 2.35 1.56
C VAL A 38 12.10 2.38 1.54
N ASP A 39 12.68 3.40 0.93
CA ASP A 39 14.12 3.51 0.74
C ASP A 39 14.87 3.51 2.08
N GLU A 40 14.32 4.15 3.10
CA GLU A 40 14.85 4.22 4.47
C GLU A 40 14.89 2.85 5.18
N ALA A 41 14.12 1.87 4.70
CA ALA A 41 14.07 0.52 5.27
C ALA A 41 14.88 -0.52 4.49
N LYS A 42 15.50 -0.16 3.37
CA LYS A 42 16.21 -1.12 2.50
C LYS A 42 17.35 -1.85 3.18
N HIS A 43 18.01 -1.22 4.14
CA HIS A 43 19.12 -1.82 4.89
C HIS A 43 18.65 -2.75 6.02
N LEU A 44 17.38 -2.67 6.44
CA LEU A 44 16.82 -3.49 7.52
C LEU A 44 16.38 -4.86 7.03
N THR A 45 16.45 -5.87 7.88
CA THR A 45 15.85 -7.18 7.65
C THR A 45 14.34 -7.14 7.86
N LEU A 46 13.61 -8.13 7.34
CA LEU A 46 12.16 -8.24 7.57
C LEU A 46 11.82 -8.33 9.07
N ASN A 47 12.62 -9.07 9.85
CA ASN A 47 12.40 -9.23 11.30
C ASN A 47 12.59 -7.90 12.05
N GLU A 48 13.54 -7.06 11.64
CA GLU A 48 13.75 -5.73 12.23
C GLU A 48 12.58 -4.81 11.90
N ILE A 49 12.09 -4.82 10.65
CA ILE A 49 10.92 -4.03 10.26
C ILE A 49 9.67 -4.49 11.01
N GLU A 50 9.42 -5.81 11.12
CA GLU A 50 8.31 -6.35 11.90
C GLU A 50 8.37 -5.88 13.36
N ARG A 51 9.56 -5.88 13.96
CA ARG A 51 9.74 -5.40 15.33
C ARG A 51 9.39 -3.93 15.46
N LEU A 52 9.85 -3.07 14.54
CA LEU A 52 9.53 -1.65 14.52
C LEU A 52 8.01 -1.41 14.39
N ILE A 53 7.33 -2.18 13.53
CA ILE A 53 5.88 -2.09 13.37
C ILE A 53 5.13 -2.48 14.65
N LYS A 54 5.64 -3.45 15.43
CA LYS A 54 5.08 -3.87 16.71
C LYS A 54 5.33 -2.87 17.85
N GLU A 55 6.37 -2.08 17.75
CA GLU A 55 6.74 -1.09 18.76
C GLU A 55 5.88 0.17 18.63
N LYS A 56 4.97 0.42 19.61
CA LYS A 56 4.09 1.61 19.64
C LYS A 56 4.83 2.95 19.57
N LYS A 57 6.11 2.99 19.86
CA LYS A 57 6.93 4.21 19.76
C LYS A 57 7.37 4.53 18.35
N SER A 58 7.63 3.48 17.56
CA SER A 58 8.16 3.59 16.19
C SER A 58 7.08 3.51 15.11
N PHE A 59 5.87 3.09 15.50
CA PHE A 59 4.76 2.88 14.58
C PHE A 59 3.46 3.46 15.15
N GLN A 60 2.81 4.33 14.39
CA GLN A 60 1.55 4.94 14.77
C GLN A 60 0.54 4.89 13.63
N HIS A 61 -0.59 4.24 13.86
CA HIS A 61 -1.77 4.41 13.00
C HIS A 61 -2.29 5.84 13.09
N LEU A 62 -2.60 6.42 11.94
CA LEU A 62 -3.21 7.74 11.84
C LEU A 62 -4.69 7.61 11.48
N ASP A 63 -5.46 8.67 11.73
CA ASP A 63 -6.85 8.73 11.35
C ASP A 63 -6.99 8.56 9.84
N LYS A 64 -7.89 7.67 9.44
CA LYS A 64 -8.17 7.37 8.03
C LYS A 64 -8.90 8.50 7.32
N GLU A 65 -9.50 9.42 8.08
CA GLU A 65 -10.26 10.53 7.57
C GLU A 65 -9.45 11.82 7.60
N ASN A 66 -9.28 12.41 6.44
CA ASN A 66 -8.66 13.71 6.30
C ASN A 66 -9.67 14.70 5.72
N PHE A 67 -10.02 15.69 6.51
CA PHE A 67 -10.86 16.81 6.08
C PHE A 67 -10.03 18.06 5.91
N ILE A 68 -9.94 18.56 4.68
CA ILE A 68 -9.36 19.86 4.39
C ILE A 68 -10.52 20.79 4.04
N PRO A 69 -10.70 21.93 4.74
CA PRO A 69 -11.73 22.91 4.38
C PRO A 69 -11.67 23.25 2.90
N TYR A 70 -12.82 23.30 2.26
CA TYR A 70 -13.00 23.57 0.81
C TYR A 70 -12.47 22.50 -0.16
N SER A 71 -11.74 21.49 0.31
CA SER A 71 -11.19 20.39 -0.53
C SER A 71 -11.85 19.04 -0.29
N GLY A 72 -12.83 18.99 0.62
CA GLY A 72 -13.60 17.79 0.94
C GLY A 72 -12.83 16.78 1.79
N LYS A 73 -13.46 15.63 2.00
CA LYS A 73 -13.00 14.52 2.83
C LYS A 73 -12.26 13.49 1.97
N THR A 74 -11.13 13.00 2.46
CA THR A 74 -10.42 11.84 1.90
C THR A 74 -10.40 10.75 2.94
N ASN A 75 -10.78 9.54 2.53
CA ASN A 75 -10.66 8.35 3.36
C ASN A 75 -9.50 7.51 2.84
N TYR A 76 -8.57 7.15 3.73
CA TYR A 76 -7.46 6.25 3.44
C TYR A 76 -7.82 4.83 3.86
N ASP A 77 -7.42 3.83 3.07
CA ASP A 77 -7.57 2.44 3.48
C ASP A 77 -6.65 2.13 4.66
N PHE A 78 -5.41 2.58 4.55
CA PHE A 78 -4.40 2.45 5.60
C PHE A 78 -3.47 3.66 5.60
N LEU A 79 -3.29 4.31 6.74
CA LEU A 79 -2.35 5.42 6.92
C LEU A 79 -1.63 5.27 8.26
N CYS A 80 -0.30 5.38 8.23
CA CYS A 80 0.53 5.32 9.44
C CYS A 80 1.79 6.18 9.32
N THR A 81 2.46 6.39 10.44
CA THR A 81 3.86 6.83 10.48
C THR A 81 4.76 5.69 10.95
N ILE A 82 5.98 5.68 10.45
CA ILE A 82 7.03 4.74 10.86
C ILE A 82 8.29 5.55 11.13
N ASP A 83 8.86 5.39 12.34
CA ASP A 83 10.13 5.99 12.71
C ASP A 83 11.26 5.01 12.34
N LEU A 84 11.96 5.32 11.26
CA LEU A 84 13.13 4.63 10.74
C LEU A 84 14.41 5.45 11.06
N SER A 85 15.31 5.62 10.10
CA SER A 85 16.37 6.63 10.20
C SER A 85 15.82 8.05 10.29
N GLN A 86 14.66 8.25 9.70
CA GLN A 86 13.78 9.41 9.83
C GLN A 86 12.32 8.94 9.86
N ARG A 87 11.42 9.78 10.38
CA ARG A 87 9.97 9.51 10.30
C ARG A 87 9.50 9.60 8.86
N ILE A 88 8.71 8.63 8.45
CA ILE A 88 8.00 8.63 7.17
C ILE A 88 6.49 8.50 7.39
N TYR A 89 5.71 8.96 6.42
CA TYR A 89 4.27 8.70 6.31
C TYR A 89 4.05 7.64 5.24
N LEU A 90 3.30 6.60 5.58
CA LEU A 90 2.97 5.51 4.67
C LEU A 90 1.46 5.40 4.52
N ASN A 91 0.98 5.60 3.30
CA ASN A 91 -0.38 5.32 2.87
C ASN A 91 -0.38 4.08 1.97
N VAL A 92 -1.27 3.12 2.24
CA VAL A 92 -1.48 1.95 1.38
C VAL A 92 -2.95 1.87 1.00
N GLU A 93 -3.23 1.77 -0.29
CA GLU A 93 -4.57 1.69 -0.87
C GLU A 93 -4.73 0.39 -1.65
N ILE A 94 -5.89 -0.27 -1.54
CA ILE A 94 -6.29 -1.36 -2.43
C ILE A 94 -7.43 -0.88 -3.33
N GLN A 95 -7.15 -0.76 -4.61
CA GLN A 95 -8.09 -0.26 -5.61
C GLN A 95 -8.58 -1.41 -6.52
N ASN A 96 -9.77 -1.90 -6.24
CA ASN A 96 -10.37 -3.01 -6.99
C ASN A 96 -10.87 -2.60 -8.40
N ASP A 97 -11.31 -1.33 -8.57
CA ASP A 97 -11.71 -0.81 -9.88
C ASP A 97 -10.50 -0.15 -10.57
N PRO A 98 -9.94 -0.76 -11.64
CA PRO A 98 -8.80 -0.18 -12.35
C PRO A 98 -9.16 1.03 -13.22
N ASN A 99 -10.46 1.27 -13.47
CA ASN A 99 -10.96 2.31 -14.38
C ASN A 99 -12.12 3.11 -13.76
N PRO A 100 -11.90 3.83 -12.66
CA PRO A 100 -12.97 4.55 -11.96
C PRO A 100 -13.45 5.83 -12.67
N GLY A 101 -13.06 6.03 -13.93
CA GLY A 101 -13.41 7.21 -14.73
C GLY A 101 -12.44 8.39 -14.57
N TYR A 102 -11.36 8.22 -13.80
CA TYR A 102 -10.30 9.21 -13.61
C TYR A 102 -8.92 8.53 -13.42
N SER A 103 -7.84 9.32 -13.52
CA SER A 103 -6.49 8.80 -13.35
C SER A 103 -6.19 8.44 -11.89
N LEU A 104 -5.89 7.17 -11.62
CA LEU A 104 -5.46 6.70 -10.31
C LEU A 104 -4.09 7.27 -9.92
N ILE A 105 -3.20 7.53 -10.88
CA ILE A 105 -1.91 8.18 -10.65
C ILE A 105 -2.15 9.59 -10.11
N THR A 106 -3.02 10.37 -10.76
CA THR A 106 -3.37 11.72 -10.30
C THR A 106 -4.01 11.71 -8.92
N ARG A 107 -4.89 10.74 -8.63
CA ARG A 107 -5.47 10.56 -7.31
C ARG A 107 -4.40 10.24 -6.26
N GLY A 108 -3.45 9.35 -6.57
CA GLY A 108 -2.33 9.01 -5.67
C GLY A 108 -1.43 10.22 -5.36
N LEU A 109 -1.12 11.04 -6.36
CA LEU A 109 -0.39 12.30 -6.17
C LEU A 109 -1.17 13.29 -5.30
N THR A 110 -2.49 13.36 -5.46
CA THR A 110 -3.36 14.17 -4.60
C THR A 110 -3.33 13.69 -3.15
N TYR A 111 -3.30 12.38 -2.93
CA TYR A 111 -3.18 11.79 -1.58
C TYR A 111 -1.85 12.17 -0.93
N ILE A 112 -0.73 12.10 -1.65
CA ILE A 112 0.58 12.55 -1.16
C ILE A 112 0.51 14.02 -0.73
N SER A 113 -0.01 14.89 -1.60
CA SER A 113 -0.13 16.32 -1.32
C SER A 113 -0.97 16.61 -0.08
N ARG A 114 -2.08 15.89 0.11
CA ARG A 114 -2.94 16.01 1.29
C ARG A 114 -2.22 15.56 2.56
N ILE A 115 -1.53 14.43 2.52
CA ILE A 115 -0.76 13.93 3.67
C ILE A 115 0.36 14.92 4.04
N MET A 116 1.06 15.50 3.05
CA MET A 116 2.04 16.55 3.31
C MET A 116 1.42 17.78 3.99
N THR A 117 0.26 18.21 3.52
CA THR A 117 -0.43 19.38 4.10
C THR A 117 -0.89 19.12 5.54
N THR A 118 -1.30 17.88 5.88
CA THR A 118 -1.74 17.54 7.23
C THR A 118 -0.62 17.41 8.24
N GLN A 119 0.63 17.44 7.83
CA GLN A 119 1.77 17.48 8.73
C GLN A 119 1.92 18.84 9.45
N TRP A 120 1.21 19.88 8.98
CA TRP A 120 1.11 21.14 9.67
C TRP A 120 0.73 20.96 11.13
N LYS A 121 1.43 21.63 12.04
CA LYS A 121 1.34 21.54 13.49
C LYS A 121 1.84 20.24 14.13
N ASN A 122 1.93 19.13 13.38
CA ASN A 122 2.44 17.86 13.92
C ASN A 122 3.96 17.73 13.71
N GLU A 123 4.44 18.08 12.51
CA GLU A 123 5.84 17.94 12.13
C GLU A 123 6.53 19.30 11.93
N TYR A 124 5.79 20.35 11.58
CA TYR A 124 6.34 21.67 11.33
C TYR A 124 5.40 22.81 11.77
N TYR A 125 6.00 23.91 12.20
CA TYR A 125 5.34 25.15 12.61
C TYR A 125 5.98 26.34 11.89
N ASP A 126 5.33 27.50 11.97
CA ASP A 126 5.87 28.79 11.53
C ASP A 126 6.44 28.76 10.09
N TYR A 127 5.82 27.96 9.21
CA TYR A 127 6.22 27.83 7.81
C TYR A 127 7.64 27.26 7.59
N ASP A 128 8.22 26.58 8.59
CA ASP A 128 9.48 25.84 8.41
C ASP A 128 9.26 24.50 7.69
N TYR A 129 9.17 24.56 6.38
CA TYR A 129 8.92 23.41 5.51
C TYR A 129 10.05 22.37 5.50
N ASN A 130 11.22 22.67 6.06
CA ASN A 130 12.33 21.72 6.14
C ASN A 130 11.97 20.46 6.93
N HIS A 131 11.01 20.56 7.86
CA HIS A 131 10.57 19.47 8.72
C HIS A 131 9.51 18.57 8.08
N ILE A 132 9.04 18.86 6.87
CA ILE A 132 8.10 17.99 6.14
C ILE A 132 8.74 16.61 5.96
N LYS A 133 8.04 15.60 6.44
CA LYS A 133 8.44 14.20 6.33
C LYS A 133 8.03 13.62 4.99
N LYS A 134 8.84 12.69 4.49
CA LYS A 134 8.58 11.98 3.23
C LYS A 134 7.31 11.15 3.33
N VAL A 135 6.53 11.15 2.25
CA VAL A 135 5.27 10.42 2.12
C VAL A 135 5.42 9.34 1.05
N TYR A 136 5.13 8.11 1.41
CA TYR A 136 4.95 7.00 0.49
C TYR A 136 3.46 6.73 0.33
N SER A 137 2.95 6.70 -0.90
CA SER A 137 1.59 6.29 -1.24
C SER A 137 1.66 5.08 -2.16
N ILE A 138 1.26 3.91 -1.66
CA ILE A 138 1.37 2.63 -2.34
C ILE A 138 -0.03 2.16 -2.71
N TRP A 139 -0.25 1.96 -3.98
CA TRP A 139 -1.53 1.55 -4.55
C TRP A 139 -1.44 0.15 -5.12
N ILE A 140 -2.25 -0.76 -4.59
CA ILE A 140 -2.32 -2.16 -5.02
C ILE A 140 -3.59 -2.32 -5.83
N LEU A 141 -3.44 -2.77 -7.07
CA LEU A 141 -4.52 -3.01 -8.02
C LEU A 141 -4.63 -4.51 -8.28
N PRO A 142 -5.48 -5.24 -7.54
CA PRO A 142 -5.67 -6.68 -7.73
C PRO A 142 -6.20 -7.04 -9.11
N GLN A 143 -6.96 -6.11 -9.71
CA GLN A 143 -7.48 -6.26 -11.07
C GLN A 143 -6.86 -5.17 -11.95
N SER A 144 -5.92 -5.56 -12.81
CA SER A 144 -5.29 -4.64 -13.75
C SER A 144 -5.75 -4.88 -15.19
N ALA A 145 -5.56 -3.87 -16.06
CA ALA A 145 -5.69 -4.09 -17.49
C ALA A 145 -4.50 -4.94 -17.97
N LYS A 146 -4.72 -5.86 -18.91
CA LYS A 146 -3.71 -6.80 -19.42
C LYS A 146 -2.36 -6.15 -19.78
N LYS A 147 -2.38 -4.92 -20.30
CA LYS A 147 -1.16 -4.17 -20.64
C LYS A 147 -0.28 -3.81 -19.45
N ASN A 148 -0.86 -3.76 -18.24
CA ASN A 148 -0.18 -3.38 -17.00
C ASN A 148 0.10 -4.57 -16.09
N ASP A 149 -0.31 -5.77 -16.49
CA ASP A 149 -0.19 -6.98 -15.65
C ASP A 149 1.24 -7.20 -15.15
N GLY A 150 1.37 -7.36 -13.84
CA GLY A 150 2.65 -7.61 -13.17
C GLY A 150 3.62 -6.43 -13.14
N HIS A 151 3.20 -5.24 -13.59
CA HIS A 151 4.06 -4.07 -13.55
C HIS A 151 4.02 -3.39 -12.18
N ILE A 152 5.16 -2.83 -11.80
CA ILE A 152 5.28 -1.94 -10.65
C ILE A 152 5.96 -0.67 -11.14
N ASN A 153 5.27 0.45 -10.97
CA ASN A 153 5.76 1.75 -11.38
C ASN A 153 5.90 2.68 -10.18
N ALA A 154 7.03 3.38 -10.08
CA ALA A 154 7.25 4.42 -9.09
C ALA A 154 7.26 5.79 -9.77
N TYR A 155 6.62 6.76 -9.13
CA TYR A 155 6.57 8.16 -9.55
C TYR A 155 7.19 8.99 -8.45
N LYS A 156 8.24 9.74 -8.79
CA LYS A 156 9.04 10.56 -7.87
C LYS A 156 9.25 11.93 -8.47
N ILE A 157 9.54 12.90 -7.61
CA ILE A 157 10.09 14.19 -8.03
C ILE A 157 11.59 13.98 -8.20
N ASP A 158 12.14 14.46 -9.31
CA ASP A 158 13.57 14.39 -9.61
C ASP A 158 14.08 15.75 -10.07
N GLU A 159 15.35 16.05 -9.76
CA GLU A 159 16.01 17.26 -10.22
C GLU A 159 16.56 17.05 -11.62
N ILE A 160 16.17 17.92 -12.54
CA ILE A 160 16.71 17.95 -13.88
C ILE A 160 17.44 19.28 -14.08
N ASN A 161 18.75 19.22 -14.31
CA ASN A 161 19.55 20.39 -14.57
C ASN A 161 19.22 20.95 -15.97
N VAL A 162 18.45 22.03 -16.00
CA VAL A 162 18.07 22.72 -17.24
C VAL A 162 19.17 23.67 -17.69
N ASN A 163 19.87 24.32 -16.75
CA ASN A 163 21.01 25.19 -16.99
C ASN A 163 21.86 25.29 -15.72
N GLY A 164 23.17 25.24 -15.84
CA GLY A 164 24.11 25.29 -14.73
C GLY A 164 24.48 23.89 -14.21
N THR A 165 25.19 23.85 -13.08
CA THR A 165 25.74 22.60 -12.48
C THR A 165 25.46 22.46 -10.99
N THR A 166 24.60 23.33 -10.45
CA THR A 166 24.20 23.24 -9.04
C THR A 166 23.29 22.02 -8.86
N ILE A 167 23.59 21.19 -7.87
CA ILE A 167 22.81 20.03 -7.49
C ILE A 167 22.32 20.24 -6.07
N GLU A 168 21.01 20.18 -5.88
CA GLU A 168 20.41 20.27 -4.55
C GLU A 168 20.52 18.94 -3.80
N ARG A 169 20.42 19.02 -2.49
CA ARG A 169 20.39 17.83 -1.64
C ARG A 169 19.07 17.09 -1.85
N ILE A 170 19.14 15.78 -2.11
CA ILE A 170 17.96 14.95 -2.40
C ILE A 170 16.87 15.06 -1.30
N GLU A 171 17.27 15.25 -0.05
CA GLU A 171 16.35 15.38 1.09
C GLU A 171 15.47 16.64 1.00
N THR A 172 15.85 17.63 0.18
CA THR A 172 15.08 18.87 0.03
C THR A 172 13.84 18.68 -0.85
N TYR A 173 13.88 17.80 -1.85
CA TYR A 173 12.81 17.60 -2.83
C TYR A 173 12.21 16.19 -2.87
N ASP A 174 12.89 15.14 -2.41
CA ASP A 174 12.38 13.76 -2.39
C ASP A 174 11.39 13.57 -1.21
N LYS A 175 10.27 14.31 -1.27
CA LYS A 175 9.25 14.33 -0.21
C LYS A 175 8.03 13.45 -0.52
N GLY A 176 7.90 12.93 -1.73
CA GLY A 176 6.75 12.12 -2.12
C GLY A 176 7.06 11.04 -3.13
N VAL A 177 6.63 9.83 -2.84
CA VAL A 177 6.77 8.67 -3.73
C VAL A 177 5.42 8.00 -3.88
N LEU A 178 4.93 7.92 -5.13
CA LEU A 178 3.77 7.14 -5.49
C LEU A 178 4.23 5.82 -6.11
N ILE A 179 3.70 4.70 -5.61
CA ILE A 179 3.97 3.37 -6.16
C ILE A 179 2.66 2.74 -6.59
N MET A 180 2.61 2.29 -7.84
CA MET A 180 1.48 1.58 -8.42
C MET A 180 1.87 0.14 -8.66
N ILE A 181 1.21 -0.81 -7.98
CA ILE A 181 1.44 -2.25 -8.06
C ILE A 181 0.26 -2.86 -8.82
N TYR A 182 0.48 -3.28 -10.05
CA TYR A 182 -0.53 -3.92 -10.88
C TYR A 182 -0.39 -5.45 -10.76
N LEU A 183 -1.34 -6.08 -10.07
CA LEU A 183 -1.37 -7.53 -9.95
C LEU A 183 -2.01 -8.14 -11.20
N ASN A 184 -1.60 -9.36 -11.54
CA ASN A 184 -2.15 -10.06 -12.69
C ASN A 184 -3.48 -10.75 -12.37
N LYS A 185 -4.40 -10.78 -13.34
CA LYS A 185 -5.65 -11.54 -13.25
C LYS A 185 -5.43 -13.04 -13.46
N GLU A 186 -4.55 -13.40 -14.38
CA GLU A 186 -4.19 -14.78 -14.66
C GLU A 186 -3.02 -15.14 -13.76
N HIS A 187 -3.33 -15.67 -12.60
CA HIS A 187 -2.38 -16.10 -11.58
C HIS A 187 -1.58 -17.32 -12.05
N ASP A 188 -0.85 -17.14 -13.13
CA ASP A 188 0.15 -18.11 -13.54
C ASP A 188 1.27 -18.09 -12.48
N THR A 189 1.22 -19.09 -11.61
CA THR A 189 2.20 -19.30 -10.54
C THR A 189 3.58 -19.65 -11.09
N ASN A 190 3.74 -19.73 -12.41
CA ASN A 190 4.95 -20.07 -13.11
C ASN A 190 5.74 -18.81 -13.48
N GLU A 191 6.76 -18.53 -12.67
CA GLU A 191 7.98 -17.77 -12.99
C GLU A 191 7.90 -16.28 -13.36
N LYS A 192 6.79 -15.73 -13.83
CA LYS A 192 6.71 -14.31 -14.26
C LYS A 192 6.58 -13.29 -13.13
N TYR A 193 6.33 -13.71 -11.91
CA TYR A 193 6.04 -12.85 -10.77
C TYR A 193 7.06 -12.98 -9.63
N ILE A 194 8.33 -13.04 -9.95
CA ILE A 194 9.39 -12.78 -8.98
C ILE A 194 9.41 -11.26 -8.72
N ILE A 195 8.36 -10.79 -8.05
CA ILE A 195 8.31 -9.41 -7.61
C ILE A 195 9.24 -9.32 -6.40
N TYR A 196 10.37 -8.64 -6.57
CA TYR A 196 11.33 -8.36 -5.49
C TYR A 196 11.73 -9.62 -4.70
N ASP A 197 12.37 -10.57 -5.35
CA ASP A 197 12.90 -11.79 -4.72
C ASP A 197 11.85 -12.57 -3.90
N ASN A 198 10.61 -12.59 -4.36
CA ASN A 198 9.47 -13.26 -3.72
C ASN A 198 9.01 -12.63 -2.38
N ILE A 199 9.53 -11.47 -1.98
CA ILE A 199 9.14 -10.82 -0.73
C ILE A 199 7.64 -10.50 -0.71
N LEU A 200 7.07 -10.08 -1.85
CA LEU A 200 5.65 -9.76 -1.98
C LEU A 200 4.74 -10.95 -2.28
N THR A 201 5.28 -12.16 -2.46
CA THR A 201 4.48 -13.35 -2.76
C THR A 201 3.34 -13.60 -1.74
N PRO A 202 3.52 -13.41 -0.42
CA PRO A 202 2.42 -13.54 0.52
C PRO A 202 1.27 -12.56 0.26
N LEU A 203 1.56 -11.30 -0.04
CA LEU A 203 0.53 -10.31 -0.41
C LEU A 203 -0.25 -10.74 -1.65
N VAL A 204 0.46 -11.12 -2.71
CA VAL A 204 -0.15 -11.61 -3.96
C VAL A 204 -1.00 -12.85 -3.70
N THR A 205 -0.52 -13.79 -2.87
CA THR A 205 -1.24 -15.01 -2.51
C THR A 205 -2.55 -14.70 -1.79
N PHE A 206 -2.56 -13.77 -0.84
CA PHE A 206 -3.78 -13.37 -0.14
C PHE A 206 -4.82 -12.75 -1.08
N LEU A 207 -4.37 -11.86 -1.96
CA LEU A 207 -5.23 -11.14 -2.90
C LEU A 207 -5.65 -11.98 -4.12
N ASN A 208 -5.12 -13.20 -4.25
CA ASN A 208 -5.48 -14.14 -5.30
C ASN A 208 -6.85 -14.77 -5.00
N ASN A 209 -7.82 -14.61 -5.90
CA ASN A 209 -9.18 -15.15 -5.78
C ASN A 209 -9.38 -16.50 -6.50
N VAL A 210 -8.36 -17.04 -7.17
CA VAL A 210 -8.41 -18.33 -7.87
C VAL A 210 -7.88 -19.47 -7.00
N LEU A 211 -6.87 -19.18 -6.15
CA LEU A 211 -6.28 -20.17 -5.25
C LEU A 211 -7.22 -20.48 -4.07
N ASN A 212 -7.44 -21.78 -3.82
CA ASN A 212 -8.15 -22.21 -2.63
C ASN A 212 -7.29 -22.08 -1.36
N TYR A 213 -7.90 -22.25 -0.19
CA TYR A 213 -7.23 -22.10 1.11
C TYR A 213 -5.98 -22.99 1.25
N GLN A 214 -6.03 -24.26 0.82
CA GLN A 214 -4.91 -25.19 0.98
C GLN A 214 -3.71 -24.79 0.12
N GLU A 215 -3.97 -24.32 -1.08
CA GLU A 215 -2.95 -23.81 -2.00
C GLU A 215 -2.30 -22.54 -1.43
N LYS A 216 -3.11 -21.56 -0.98
CA LYS A 216 -2.62 -20.35 -0.32
C LYS A 216 -1.74 -20.69 0.87
N ARG A 217 -2.20 -21.57 1.75
CA ARG A 217 -1.46 -22.02 2.95
C ARG A 217 -0.11 -22.64 2.59
N LYS A 218 -0.06 -23.47 1.55
CA LYS A 218 1.20 -24.10 1.07
C LYS A 218 2.21 -23.05 0.60
N ILE A 219 1.75 -22.08 -0.17
CA ILE A 219 2.57 -20.98 -0.69
C ILE A 219 3.06 -20.11 0.47
N LEU A 220 2.17 -19.64 1.33
CA LEU A 220 2.52 -18.79 2.46
C LEU A 220 3.60 -19.42 3.36
N LYS A 221 3.46 -20.73 3.68
CA LYS A 221 4.49 -21.47 4.43
C LYS A 221 5.83 -21.53 3.69
N LYS A 222 5.82 -21.79 2.38
CA LYS A 222 7.05 -21.84 1.57
C LYS A 222 7.81 -20.52 1.62
N TYR A 223 7.12 -19.40 1.66
CA TYR A 223 7.71 -18.05 1.70
C TYR A 223 7.87 -17.48 3.12
N GLY A 224 7.85 -18.36 4.13
CA GLY A 224 8.20 -18.04 5.50
C GLY A 224 7.17 -17.21 6.25
N PHE A 225 5.89 -17.24 5.82
CA PHE A 225 4.81 -16.61 6.57
C PHE A 225 4.58 -17.39 7.87
N LYS A 226 4.70 -16.72 9.03
CA LYS A 226 4.83 -17.38 10.32
C LYS A 226 3.49 -17.77 10.94
N VAL A 227 2.49 -16.90 10.76
CA VAL A 227 1.19 -17.06 11.43
C VAL A 227 0.15 -17.55 10.43
N ILE A 228 -0.44 -18.71 10.70
CA ILE A 228 -1.63 -19.19 10.01
C ILE A 228 -2.64 -19.50 11.10
N ASP A 229 -3.25 -18.44 11.59
CA ASP A 229 -4.34 -18.50 12.55
C ASP A 229 -5.72 -18.48 11.89
N LYS A 230 -6.77 -18.49 12.71
CA LYS A 230 -8.16 -18.47 12.24
C LYS A 230 -8.53 -17.19 11.45
N GLU A 231 -7.83 -16.07 11.69
CA GLU A 231 -8.10 -14.83 10.96
C GLU A 231 -7.55 -14.92 9.55
N ILE A 232 -6.33 -15.46 9.42
CA ILE A 232 -5.72 -15.73 8.12
C ILE A 232 -6.51 -16.78 7.34
N GLU A 233 -7.03 -17.79 8.02
CA GLU A 233 -7.91 -18.78 7.41
C GLU A 233 -9.15 -18.12 6.81
N LYS A 234 -9.80 -17.22 7.56
CA LYS A 234 -10.91 -16.42 7.02
C LYS A 234 -10.49 -15.54 5.84
N MET A 235 -9.33 -14.90 5.93
CA MET A 235 -8.78 -14.08 4.84
C MET A 235 -8.47 -14.89 3.58
N CYS A 236 -8.03 -16.14 3.74
CA CYS A 236 -7.77 -17.04 2.61
C CYS A 236 -9.04 -17.58 1.94
N ASN A 237 -10.12 -17.74 2.69
CA ASN A 237 -11.39 -18.32 2.20
C ASN A 237 -12.33 -17.30 1.57
N LEU A 238 -11.92 -16.08 1.42
CA LEU A 238 -12.75 -15.02 0.86
C LEU A 238 -13.19 -15.22 -0.58
N GLY A 239 -12.34 -15.82 -1.40
CA GLY A 239 -12.70 -16.19 -2.75
C GLY A 239 -13.87 -17.19 -2.81
N GLU A 240 -13.93 -18.10 -1.84
CA GLU A 240 -14.98 -19.13 -1.74
C GLU A 240 -16.31 -18.57 -1.19
N MET A 241 -16.32 -17.38 -0.56
CA MET A 241 -17.53 -16.74 -0.03
C MET A 241 -18.19 -15.79 -1.03
N ILE A 242 -17.60 -15.57 -2.20
CA ILE A 242 -18.06 -14.62 -3.23
C ILE A 242 -18.69 -15.35 -4.43
N GLU A 243 -18.60 -16.68 -4.51
CA GLU A 243 -19.40 -17.51 -5.40
C GLU A 243 -20.78 -17.85 -4.78
#